data_80680c607f54c7ae1c1a98a8fdc21556
#
_entry.id   80680c607f54c7ae1c1a98a8fdc21556
#
_cell.length_a   1.000
_cell.length_b   1.000
_cell.length_c   1.000
_cell.angle_alpha   90.00
_cell.angle_beta   90.00
_cell.angle_gamma   90.00
#
_symmetry.space_group_name_H-M   'P 1'
#
loop_
_entity.id
_entity.type
_entity.pdbx_description
1 polymer ?
#
loop_
_entity_poly.entity_id
_entity_poly.type
_entity_poly.pdbx_seq_one_letter_code
_entity_poly.pdbx_strand_id
1 'polypeptide(L)'
;MTDTEGAVVVWITEGTWRGCVDAALRLAPPGDPVLLLYVTPAEFAETAHAAYLGLFGRGRPERDPGPRVAELAGVSAGELLTAAADRLGRPCQRVERRGLPEREVVTAAADAALLIVARDGDRSRLGPKSLGKAARFVVDHAPCPVLVVWPGTAPGVGTIPPPPRERPRERPHERPHERPHEGPHEGPHKPPHPPRPALYLTESVISLTQSCK
;
A
#
# COMPACT_ATOMS: atom_id res chain seq x y z
N MET A 1 21.33 7.86 3.79
CA MET A 1 21.05 6.49 4.24
C MET A 1 20.50 6.63 5.64
N THR A 2 19.21 6.45 5.83
CA THR A 2 18.60 6.35 7.17
C THR A 2 19.01 5.00 7.71
N ASP A 3 19.72 5.02 8.83
CA ASP A 3 20.22 3.82 9.50
C ASP A 3 19.04 3.13 10.19
N THR A 4 18.32 2.30 9.43
CA THR A 4 17.17 1.50 9.92
C THR A 4 17.58 0.08 10.26
N GLU A 5 18.87 -0.25 10.11
CA GLU A 5 19.36 -1.58 10.39
C GLU A 5 19.10 -1.97 11.84
N GLY A 6 18.29 -3.01 12.03
CA GLY A 6 17.91 -3.49 13.35
C GLY A 6 16.94 -2.59 14.14
N ALA A 7 16.42 -1.51 13.55
CA ALA A 7 15.52 -0.59 14.24
C ALA A 7 14.08 -1.13 14.34
N VAL A 8 13.38 -0.71 15.38
CA VAL A 8 11.92 -0.84 15.49
C VAL A 8 11.28 0.36 14.80
N VAL A 9 10.67 0.14 13.64
CA VAL A 9 9.95 1.16 12.88
C VAL A 9 8.51 1.22 13.37
N VAL A 10 8.05 2.41 13.74
CA VAL A 10 6.68 2.67 14.19
C VAL A 10 5.99 3.57 13.19
N TRP A 11 4.99 3.05 12.50
CA TRP A 11 4.22 3.86 11.57
C TRP A 11 3.22 4.74 12.32
N ILE A 12 3.44 6.04 12.23
CA ILE A 12 2.65 7.07 12.89
C ILE A 12 1.58 7.58 11.93
N THR A 13 0.31 7.40 12.29
CA THR A 13 -0.84 7.93 11.53
C THR A 13 -1.83 8.57 12.49
N GLU A 14 -2.53 9.60 12.02
CA GLU A 14 -3.54 10.29 12.82
C GLU A 14 -4.59 9.32 13.39
N GLY A 15 -4.98 9.53 14.63
CA GLY A 15 -6.02 8.74 15.30
C GLY A 15 -5.61 7.33 15.73
N THR A 16 -4.42 6.84 15.36
CA THR A 16 -3.98 5.47 15.68
C THR A 16 -2.59 5.37 16.33
N TRP A 17 -1.75 6.38 16.15
CA TRP A 17 -0.34 6.38 16.56
C TRP A 17 -0.09 6.03 18.05
N ARG A 18 -1.02 6.42 18.94
CA ARG A 18 -0.85 6.16 20.38
C ARG A 18 -0.71 4.67 20.67
N GLY A 19 -1.55 3.84 20.06
CA GLY A 19 -1.46 2.39 20.22
C GLY A 19 -0.16 1.80 19.71
N CYS A 20 0.37 2.34 18.59
CA CYS A 20 1.65 1.90 18.03
C CYS A 20 2.82 2.28 18.97
N VAL A 21 2.84 3.51 19.49
CA VAL A 21 3.87 3.96 20.44
C VAL A 21 3.81 3.17 21.75
N ASP A 22 2.60 2.92 22.30
CA ASP A 22 2.43 2.11 23.49
C ASP A 22 2.90 0.65 23.28
N ALA A 23 2.72 0.11 22.09
CA ALA A 23 3.24 -1.20 21.74
C ALA A 23 4.78 -1.20 21.65
N ALA A 24 5.37 -0.17 21.05
CA ALA A 24 6.82 0.00 21.01
C ALA A 24 7.41 0.10 22.42
N LEU A 25 6.78 0.87 23.32
CA LEU A 25 7.21 0.98 24.71
C LEU A 25 7.24 -0.36 25.46
N ARG A 26 6.26 -1.22 25.18
CA ARG A 26 6.13 -2.51 25.87
C ARG A 26 7.01 -3.61 25.29
N LEU A 27 7.26 -3.57 23.97
CA LEU A 27 7.79 -4.72 23.22
C LEU A 27 9.17 -4.48 22.64
N ALA A 28 9.54 -3.23 22.34
CA ALA A 28 10.87 -2.93 21.85
C ALA A 28 11.87 -2.96 23.02
N PRO A 29 12.96 -3.73 22.93
CA PRO A 29 14.01 -3.75 23.94
C PRO A 29 14.52 -2.34 24.27
N PRO A 30 14.94 -2.05 25.51
CA PRO A 30 15.35 -0.70 25.91
C PRO A 30 16.53 -0.13 25.10
N GLY A 31 17.41 -1.00 24.56
CA GLY A 31 18.59 -0.62 23.78
C GLY A 31 18.36 -0.51 22.30
N ASP A 32 17.24 -0.99 21.77
CA ASP A 32 16.98 -0.99 20.34
C ASP A 32 16.66 0.41 19.83
N PRO A 33 17.21 0.80 18.66
CA PRO A 33 16.85 2.05 18.04
C PRO A 33 15.37 2.04 17.62
N VAL A 34 14.68 3.15 17.87
CA VAL A 34 13.28 3.34 17.45
C VAL A 34 13.21 4.45 16.43
N LEU A 35 12.51 4.18 15.34
CA LEU A 35 12.23 5.15 14.29
C LEU A 35 10.72 5.41 14.22
N LEU A 36 10.31 6.64 14.49
CA LEU A 36 8.95 7.11 14.30
C LEU A 36 8.81 7.64 12.89
N LEU A 37 8.04 6.95 12.06
CA LEU A 37 7.84 7.28 10.66
C LEU A 37 6.45 7.85 10.42
N TYR A 38 6.39 9.04 9.88
CA TYR A 38 5.17 9.64 9.32
C TYR A 38 5.32 9.80 7.81
N VAL A 39 4.27 9.49 7.06
CA VAL A 39 4.27 9.69 5.61
C VAL A 39 3.15 10.65 5.24
N THR A 40 3.53 11.80 4.70
CA THR A 40 2.61 12.77 4.11
C THR A 40 2.21 12.29 2.73
N PRO A 41 0.91 12.03 2.46
CA PRO A 41 0.47 11.63 1.13
C PRO A 41 0.75 12.73 0.11
N ALA A 42 1.39 12.38 -1.01
CA ALA A 42 1.71 13.32 -2.09
C ALA A 42 0.44 13.91 -2.73
N GLU A 43 -0.65 13.14 -2.75
CA GLU A 43 -1.92 13.47 -3.39
C GLU A 43 -2.54 14.78 -2.88
N PHE A 44 -2.32 15.16 -1.62
CA PHE A 44 -2.92 16.40 -1.07
C PHE A 44 -2.40 17.64 -1.77
N ALA A 45 -1.08 17.76 -1.95
CA ALA A 45 -0.50 18.91 -2.62
C ALA A 45 -0.77 18.88 -4.12
N GLU A 46 -0.71 17.70 -4.74
CA GLU A 46 -0.98 17.51 -6.17
C GLU A 46 -2.45 17.79 -6.51
N THR A 47 -3.39 17.33 -5.68
CA THR A 47 -4.83 17.60 -5.89
C THR A 47 -5.13 19.09 -5.76
N ALA A 48 -4.54 19.78 -4.78
CA ALA A 48 -4.70 21.21 -4.62
C ALA A 48 -4.12 21.99 -5.82
N HIS A 49 -2.95 21.58 -6.30
CA HIS A 49 -2.32 22.15 -7.49
C HIS A 49 -3.13 21.87 -8.76
N ALA A 50 -3.57 20.63 -8.97
CA ALA A 50 -4.38 20.25 -10.14
C ALA A 50 -5.73 20.97 -10.17
N ALA A 51 -6.40 21.12 -9.03
CA ALA A 51 -7.64 21.88 -8.92
C ALA A 51 -7.42 23.37 -9.26
N TYR A 52 -6.31 23.94 -8.82
CA TYR A 52 -5.94 25.30 -9.17
C TYR A 52 -5.69 25.48 -10.66
N LEU A 53 -4.93 24.60 -11.29
CA LEU A 53 -4.67 24.62 -12.73
C LEU A 53 -5.95 24.45 -13.56
N GLY A 54 -6.87 23.58 -13.12
CA GLY A 54 -8.13 23.33 -13.81
C GLY A 54 -9.13 24.46 -13.76
N LEU A 55 -9.23 25.17 -12.64
CA LEU A 55 -10.22 26.25 -12.42
C LEU A 55 -9.70 27.65 -12.77
N PHE A 56 -8.40 27.90 -12.56
CA PHE A 56 -7.81 29.23 -12.65
C PHE A 56 -6.53 29.31 -13.49
N GLY A 57 -6.17 28.24 -14.18
CA GLY A 57 -4.92 27.83 -14.80
C GLY A 57 -4.24 28.77 -15.78
N ARG A 58 -4.40 30.08 -15.69
CA ARG A 58 -3.64 31.04 -16.51
C ARG A 58 -3.05 32.14 -15.65
N GLY A 59 -1.83 31.95 -15.17
CA GLY A 59 -0.89 33.01 -15.06
C GLY A 59 -0.55 33.62 -13.71
N ARG A 60 -0.80 32.99 -12.54
CA ARG A 60 -0.33 33.54 -11.26
C ARG A 60 0.18 32.42 -10.34
N PRO A 61 1.42 31.92 -10.53
CA PRO A 61 1.99 30.86 -9.72
C PRO A 61 2.05 31.19 -8.21
N GLU A 62 2.09 32.48 -7.86
CA GLU A 62 2.05 32.94 -6.46
C GLU A 62 0.73 32.67 -5.74
N ARG A 63 -0.33 32.28 -6.44
CA ARG A 63 -1.66 31.92 -5.90
C ARG A 63 -1.92 30.43 -5.86
N ASP A 64 -0.94 29.63 -6.25
CA ASP A 64 -1.04 28.18 -6.18
C ASP A 64 -1.14 27.74 -4.70
N PRO A 65 -2.22 27.06 -4.27
CA PRO A 65 -2.37 26.59 -2.90
C PRO A 65 -1.51 25.35 -2.59
N GLY A 66 -0.99 24.64 -3.60
CA GLY A 66 -0.23 23.42 -3.43
C GLY A 66 0.95 23.54 -2.46
N PRO A 67 1.85 24.55 -2.62
CA PRO A 67 2.98 24.74 -1.70
C PRO A 67 2.53 25.02 -0.27
N ARG A 68 1.46 25.80 -0.08
CA ARG A 68 0.94 26.13 1.26
C ARG A 68 0.28 24.91 1.93
N VAL A 69 -0.44 24.11 1.18
CA VAL A 69 -0.99 22.82 1.67
C VAL A 69 0.13 21.88 2.09
N ALA A 70 1.20 21.79 1.29
CA ALA A 70 2.37 20.98 1.63
C ALA A 70 3.10 21.46 2.90
N GLU A 71 3.21 22.78 3.09
CA GLU A 71 3.81 23.40 4.28
C GLU A 71 2.96 23.08 5.55
N LEU A 72 1.65 23.29 5.49
CA LEU A 72 0.73 23.00 6.59
C LEU A 72 0.75 21.50 6.95
N ALA A 73 0.77 20.62 5.95
CA ALA A 73 0.88 19.19 6.18
C ALA A 73 2.20 18.82 6.88
N GLY A 74 3.31 19.44 6.50
CA GLY A 74 4.60 19.23 7.17
C GLY A 74 4.62 19.73 8.61
N VAL A 75 3.97 20.85 8.93
CA VAL A 75 3.83 21.34 10.32
C VAL A 75 3.05 20.33 11.15
N SER A 76 1.91 19.85 10.65
CA SER A 76 1.09 18.83 11.34
C SER A 76 1.84 17.51 11.54
N ALA A 77 2.62 17.08 10.55
CA ALA A 77 3.47 15.89 10.64
C ALA A 77 4.53 16.04 11.75
N GLY A 78 5.20 17.19 11.81
CA GLY A 78 6.19 17.49 12.82
C GLY A 78 5.63 17.52 14.23
N GLU A 79 4.44 18.13 14.42
CA GLU A 79 3.73 18.14 15.70
C GLU A 79 3.35 16.72 16.14
N LEU A 80 2.84 15.90 15.23
CA LEU A 80 2.45 14.53 15.49
C LEU A 80 3.64 13.66 15.89
N LEU A 81 4.77 13.78 15.14
CA LEU A 81 6.01 13.08 15.47
C LEU A 81 6.58 13.51 16.82
N THR A 82 6.48 14.80 17.16
CA THR A 82 6.90 15.32 18.46
C THR A 82 6.05 14.72 19.58
N ALA A 83 4.73 14.76 19.45
CA ALA A 83 3.83 14.16 20.43
C ALA A 83 4.04 12.64 20.59
N ALA A 84 4.38 11.95 19.50
CA ALA A 84 4.70 10.53 19.55
C ALA A 84 6.04 10.27 20.28
N ALA A 85 7.06 11.10 20.04
CA ALA A 85 8.36 11.01 20.72
C ALA A 85 8.24 11.31 22.21
N ASP A 86 7.47 12.34 22.58
CA ASP A 86 7.20 12.68 23.98
C ASP A 86 6.50 11.53 24.71
N ARG A 87 5.51 10.89 24.04
CA ARG A 87 4.84 9.72 24.60
C ARG A 87 5.77 8.50 24.71
N LEU A 88 6.66 8.32 23.74
CA LEU A 88 7.66 7.24 23.79
C LEU A 88 8.63 7.42 24.96
N GLY A 89 8.99 8.64 25.31
CA GLY A 89 9.80 8.98 26.48
C GLY A 89 11.22 8.42 26.46
N ARG A 90 11.74 8.00 25.29
CA ARG A 90 13.11 7.52 25.11
C ARG A 90 13.68 8.04 23.79
N PRO A 91 15.02 8.02 23.60
CA PRO A 91 15.64 8.43 22.33
C PRO A 91 15.04 7.69 21.14
N CYS A 92 14.71 8.44 20.11
CA CYS A 92 14.17 7.90 18.84
C CYS A 92 14.52 8.81 17.68
N GLN A 93 14.55 8.25 16.48
CA GLN A 93 14.60 9.02 15.25
C GLN A 93 13.16 9.39 14.83
N ARG A 94 13.01 10.61 14.34
CA ARG A 94 11.74 11.12 13.76
C ARG A 94 11.97 11.33 12.28
N VAL A 95 11.22 10.63 11.45
CA VAL A 95 11.37 10.65 10.00
C VAL A 95 10.03 10.99 9.37
N GLU A 96 10.01 12.06 8.59
CA GLU A 96 8.93 12.39 7.69
C GLU A 96 9.33 12.00 6.27
N ARG A 97 8.42 11.32 5.57
CA ARG A 97 8.53 11.04 4.14
C ARG A 97 7.33 11.58 3.41
N ARG A 98 7.45 11.74 2.09
CA ARG A 98 6.36 12.12 1.20
C ARG A 98 6.22 11.09 0.09
N GLY A 99 4.98 10.69 -0.21
CA GLY A 99 4.74 9.71 -1.26
C GLY A 99 3.44 8.93 -1.04
N LEU A 100 3.42 7.71 -1.56
CA LEU A 100 2.35 6.76 -1.28
C LEU A 100 2.64 6.09 0.08
N PRO A 101 1.80 6.32 1.10
CA PRO A 101 2.10 5.93 2.47
C PRO A 101 2.53 4.47 2.62
N GLU A 102 1.80 3.56 1.99
CA GLU A 102 2.07 2.13 2.07
C GLU A 102 3.42 1.74 1.44
N ARG A 103 3.83 2.41 0.37
CA ARG A 103 5.12 2.13 -0.29
C ARG A 103 6.29 2.71 0.50
N GLU A 104 6.14 3.93 0.99
CA GLU A 104 7.16 4.58 1.80
C GLU A 104 7.43 3.83 3.11
N VAL A 105 6.38 3.27 3.73
CA VAL A 105 6.50 2.45 4.93
C VAL A 105 7.23 1.15 4.65
N VAL A 106 6.88 0.42 3.58
CA VAL A 106 7.58 -0.81 3.17
C VAL A 106 9.04 -0.52 2.88
N THR A 107 9.35 0.56 2.16
CA THR A 107 10.72 0.98 1.88
C THR A 107 11.51 1.32 3.15
N ALA A 108 10.87 2.00 4.12
CA ALA A 108 11.50 2.33 5.39
C ALA A 108 11.75 1.11 6.28
N ALA A 109 10.99 0.04 6.07
CA ALA A 109 11.09 -1.19 6.84
C ALA A 109 12.04 -2.24 6.23
N ALA A 110 12.79 -1.90 5.16
CA ALA A 110 13.62 -2.87 4.43
C ALA A 110 14.63 -3.60 5.33
N ASP A 111 15.26 -2.87 6.26
CA ASP A 111 16.28 -3.40 7.17
C ASP A 111 15.84 -3.35 8.64
N ALA A 112 14.55 -3.20 8.90
CA ALA A 112 14.01 -3.09 10.24
C ALA A 112 13.97 -4.44 10.97
N ALA A 113 14.21 -4.44 12.28
CA ALA A 113 13.99 -5.62 13.11
C ALA A 113 12.50 -5.91 13.32
N LEU A 114 11.69 -4.86 13.34
CA LEU A 114 10.25 -4.94 13.55
C LEU A 114 9.55 -3.70 12.98
N LEU A 115 8.41 -3.90 12.33
CA LEU A 115 7.51 -2.83 11.92
C LEU A 115 6.21 -2.90 12.75
N ILE A 116 5.85 -1.78 13.39
CA ILE A 116 4.61 -1.66 14.17
C ILE A 116 3.61 -0.81 13.41
N VAL A 117 2.44 -1.39 13.12
CA VAL A 117 1.34 -0.74 12.40
C VAL A 117 0.03 -0.88 13.17
N ALA A 118 -0.87 0.07 13.02
CA ALA A 118 -2.19 -0.02 13.63
C ALA A 118 -3.25 -0.55 12.66
N ARG A 119 -4.31 -1.10 13.23
CA ARG A 119 -5.55 -1.33 12.49
C ARG A 119 -6.26 0.00 12.27
N ASP A 120 -6.42 0.38 11.02
CA ASP A 120 -6.92 1.68 10.54
C ASP A 120 -8.26 1.57 9.78
N GLY A 121 -8.83 0.37 9.69
CA GLY A 121 -10.11 0.12 9.02
C GLY A 121 -11.33 0.15 9.96
N ASP A 122 -12.30 -0.73 9.72
CA ASP A 122 -13.51 -0.88 10.55
C ASP A 122 -13.14 -1.54 11.89
N ARG A 123 -13.10 -0.74 12.95
CA ARG A 123 -12.72 -1.15 14.31
C ARG A 123 -13.90 -1.61 15.17
N SER A 124 -15.10 -1.67 14.61
CA SER A 124 -16.30 -2.08 15.36
C SER A 124 -16.35 -3.59 15.64
N ARG A 125 -15.59 -4.39 14.89
CA ARG A 125 -15.58 -5.86 14.98
C ARG A 125 -14.22 -6.44 14.62
N LEU A 126 -13.98 -7.66 15.14
CA LEU A 126 -12.82 -8.45 14.75
C LEU A 126 -12.99 -8.96 13.31
N GLY A 127 -11.92 -8.96 12.55
CA GLY A 127 -11.93 -9.51 11.21
C GLY A 127 -11.12 -8.71 10.19
N PRO A 128 -11.10 -9.16 8.94
CA PRO A 128 -10.21 -8.60 7.91
C PRO A 128 -10.52 -7.15 7.55
N LYS A 129 -11.76 -6.67 7.76
CA LYS A 129 -12.14 -5.27 7.49
C LYS A 129 -11.52 -4.27 8.46
N SER A 130 -10.97 -4.74 9.60
CA SER A 130 -10.29 -3.86 10.56
C SER A 130 -8.93 -3.36 10.08
N LEU A 131 -8.34 -3.97 9.05
CA LEU A 131 -7.19 -3.43 8.32
C LEU A 131 -7.69 -2.63 7.13
N GLY A 132 -7.35 -1.37 7.06
CA GLY A 132 -7.57 -0.53 5.89
C GLY A 132 -6.66 -0.95 4.71
N LYS A 133 -6.81 -0.28 3.57
CA LYS A 133 -6.08 -0.66 2.36
C LYS A 133 -4.56 -0.52 2.52
N ALA A 134 -4.12 0.61 3.08
CA ALA A 134 -2.70 0.89 3.25
C ALA A 134 -2.04 -0.05 4.27
N ALA A 135 -2.65 -0.24 5.45
CA ALA A 135 -2.13 -1.18 6.44
C ALA A 135 -2.10 -2.62 5.93
N ARG A 136 -3.10 -3.04 5.17
CA ARG A 136 -3.12 -4.36 4.52
C ARG A 136 -1.96 -4.53 3.54
N PHE A 137 -1.76 -3.54 2.65
CA PHE A 137 -0.64 -3.57 1.71
C PHE A 137 0.70 -3.71 2.44
N VAL A 138 0.89 -2.94 3.52
CA VAL A 138 2.11 -3.00 4.33
C VAL A 138 2.31 -4.38 4.94
N VAL A 139 1.26 -4.99 5.52
CA VAL A 139 1.33 -6.34 6.11
C VAL A 139 1.69 -7.39 5.06
N ASP A 140 1.15 -7.26 3.85
CA ASP A 140 1.37 -8.22 2.76
C ASP A 140 2.76 -8.08 2.11
N HIS A 141 3.41 -6.90 2.21
CA HIS A 141 4.64 -6.59 1.46
C HIS A 141 5.86 -6.21 2.33
N ALA A 142 5.70 -6.09 3.65
CA ALA A 142 6.82 -5.75 4.51
C ALA A 142 7.89 -6.85 4.49
N PRO A 143 9.18 -6.50 4.32
CA PRO A 143 10.28 -7.47 4.28
C PRO A 143 10.78 -7.89 5.67
N CYS A 144 10.13 -7.42 6.74
CA CYS A 144 10.47 -7.68 8.13
C CYS A 144 9.25 -8.16 8.93
N PRO A 145 9.41 -8.66 10.16
CA PRO A 145 8.30 -8.95 11.06
C PRO A 145 7.38 -7.75 11.27
N VAL A 146 6.06 -7.97 11.22
CA VAL A 146 5.05 -6.91 11.40
C VAL A 146 4.19 -7.18 12.63
N LEU A 147 4.15 -6.22 13.54
CA LEU A 147 3.23 -6.21 14.65
C LEU A 147 2.02 -5.34 14.33
N VAL A 148 0.85 -5.96 14.25
CA VAL A 148 -0.41 -5.25 14.02
C VAL A 148 -1.12 -5.03 15.35
N VAL A 149 -1.35 -3.77 15.71
CA VAL A 149 -1.95 -3.38 16.98
C VAL A 149 -3.36 -2.80 16.82
N TRP A 150 -4.17 -2.97 17.84
CA TRP A 150 -5.40 -2.19 18.00
C TRP A 150 -5.05 -0.82 18.59
N PRO A 151 -5.50 0.29 17.98
CA PRO A 151 -5.17 1.63 18.47
C PRO A 151 -5.87 2.01 19.79
N GLY A 152 -6.75 1.16 20.26
CA GLY A 152 -7.49 1.24 21.52
C GLY A 152 -7.91 -0.15 21.97
N THR A 153 -9.01 -0.24 22.70
CA THR A 153 -9.58 -1.53 23.13
C THR A 153 -10.04 -2.34 21.93
N ALA A 154 -9.57 -3.57 21.83
CA ALA A 154 -10.02 -4.49 20.78
C ALA A 154 -11.49 -4.89 21.01
N PRO A 155 -12.30 -5.06 19.96
CA PRO A 155 -13.64 -5.62 20.06
C PRO A 155 -13.62 -7.03 20.68
N GLY A 156 -14.69 -7.40 21.35
CA GLY A 156 -14.82 -8.75 21.91
C GLY A 156 -14.89 -9.83 20.82
N VAL A 157 -14.48 -11.05 21.16
CA VAL A 157 -14.48 -12.21 20.24
C VAL A 157 -15.88 -12.50 19.66
N GLY A 158 -16.94 -12.15 20.34
CA GLY A 158 -18.33 -12.30 19.86
C GLY A 158 -18.65 -11.43 18.64
N THR A 159 -17.77 -10.48 18.27
CA THR A 159 -17.93 -9.65 17.07
C THR A 159 -17.39 -10.33 15.81
N ILE A 160 -16.78 -11.50 15.92
CA ILE A 160 -16.29 -12.27 14.76
C ILE A 160 -17.51 -12.69 13.93
N PRO A 161 -17.58 -12.33 12.65
CA PRO A 161 -18.66 -12.76 11.79
C PRO A 161 -18.66 -14.28 11.61
N PRO A 162 -19.84 -14.92 11.49
CA PRO A 162 -19.90 -16.34 11.19
C PRO A 162 -19.16 -16.64 9.86
N PRO A 163 -18.62 -17.84 9.69
CA PRO A 163 -17.97 -18.23 8.45
C PRO A 163 -18.96 -18.09 7.29
N PRO A 164 -18.48 -17.72 6.08
CA PRO A 164 -19.32 -17.70 4.90
C PRO A 164 -20.01 -19.06 4.75
N ARG A 165 -21.32 -19.07 4.58
CA ARG A 165 -22.02 -20.32 4.24
C ARG A 165 -21.41 -20.83 2.94
N GLU A 166 -20.91 -22.07 2.95
CA GLU A 166 -20.49 -22.72 1.71
C GLU A 166 -21.68 -22.69 0.74
N ARG A 167 -21.50 -22.00 -0.38
CA ARG A 167 -22.48 -22.12 -1.46
C ARG A 167 -22.50 -23.59 -1.84
N PRO A 168 -23.69 -24.25 -1.90
CA PRO A 168 -23.75 -25.60 -2.44
C PRO A 168 -22.99 -25.58 -3.76
N ARG A 169 -22.02 -26.49 -3.91
CA ARG A 169 -21.34 -26.67 -5.20
C ARG A 169 -22.45 -26.93 -6.21
N GLU A 170 -22.69 -25.97 -7.09
CA GLU A 170 -23.53 -26.21 -8.26
C GLU A 170 -22.98 -27.47 -8.91
N ARG A 171 -23.82 -28.51 -8.96
CA ARG A 171 -23.45 -29.72 -9.70
C ARG A 171 -23.07 -29.27 -11.10
N PRO A 172 -21.97 -29.77 -11.69
CA PRO A 172 -21.66 -29.46 -13.08
C PRO A 172 -22.94 -29.68 -13.87
N HIS A 173 -23.40 -28.67 -14.59
CA HIS A 173 -24.50 -28.85 -15.52
C HIS A 173 -24.06 -29.97 -16.44
N GLU A 174 -24.69 -31.16 -16.29
CA GLU A 174 -24.65 -32.18 -17.30
C GLU A 174 -25.10 -31.48 -18.59
N ARG A 175 -24.17 -31.34 -19.51
CA ARG A 175 -24.51 -30.85 -20.85
C ARG A 175 -25.59 -31.79 -21.38
N PRO A 176 -26.75 -31.27 -21.86
CA PRO A 176 -27.73 -32.10 -22.52
C PRO A 176 -26.98 -32.91 -23.59
N HIS A 177 -27.10 -34.24 -23.55
CA HIS A 177 -26.63 -35.11 -24.62
C HIS A 177 -27.16 -34.59 -25.95
N GLU A 178 -26.27 -33.99 -26.74
CA GLU A 178 -26.57 -33.71 -28.14
C GLU A 178 -26.97 -35.04 -28.80
N ARG A 179 -28.23 -35.09 -29.25
CA ARG A 179 -28.69 -36.19 -30.10
C ARG A 179 -27.84 -36.23 -31.35
N PRO A 180 -27.45 -37.41 -31.83
CA PRO A 180 -26.71 -37.52 -33.10
C PRO A 180 -27.58 -36.93 -34.22
N HIS A 181 -27.08 -35.87 -34.86
CA HIS A 181 -27.64 -35.41 -36.10
C HIS A 181 -27.28 -36.38 -37.20
N GLU A 182 -28.30 -37.09 -37.69
CA GLU A 182 -28.25 -37.84 -38.91
C GLU A 182 -28.11 -36.91 -40.15
N GLY A 183 -27.18 -37.23 -40.99
CA GLY A 183 -27.28 -37.09 -42.42
C GLY A 183 -26.61 -35.89 -43.11
N PRO A 184 -25.96 -36.15 -44.22
CA PRO A 184 -25.09 -35.21 -44.91
C PRO A 184 -25.84 -34.36 -45.91
N HIS A 185 -25.65 -33.08 -45.88
CA HIS A 185 -25.88 -32.24 -47.04
C HIS A 185 -24.53 -31.64 -47.46
N GLU A 186 -23.99 -32.18 -48.54
CA GLU A 186 -22.90 -31.61 -49.33
C GLU A 186 -23.33 -30.23 -49.84
N GLY A 187 -22.66 -29.18 -49.38
CA GLY A 187 -22.69 -27.83 -49.95
C GLY A 187 -21.31 -27.46 -50.49
N PRO A 188 -21.20 -26.61 -51.50
CA PRO A 188 -20.00 -26.47 -52.33
C PRO A 188 -18.81 -25.89 -51.59
N HIS A 189 -17.64 -26.49 -51.81
CA HIS A 189 -16.33 -26.13 -51.31
C HIS A 189 -15.96 -24.68 -51.61
N LYS A 190 -15.69 -23.92 -50.52
CA LYS A 190 -15.03 -22.62 -50.59
C LYS A 190 -13.51 -22.83 -50.53
N PRO A 191 -12.72 -22.23 -51.41
CA PRO A 191 -11.28 -22.43 -51.40
C PRO A 191 -10.57 -21.85 -50.18
N PRO A 192 -9.43 -22.44 -49.77
CA PRO A 192 -8.72 -22.01 -48.56
C PRO A 192 -8.05 -20.64 -48.76
N HIS A 193 -8.10 -19.83 -47.70
CA HIS A 193 -7.40 -18.54 -47.60
C HIS A 193 -5.87 -18.74 -47.56
N PRO A 194 -5.08 -17.89 -48.20
CA PRO A 194 -3.63 -17.94 -48.12
C PRO A 194 -3.12 -17.57 -46.71
N PRO A 195 -1.97 -18.10 -46.28
CA PRO A 195 -1.41 -17.83 -44.95
C PRO A 195 -0.90 -16.38 -44.87
N ARG A 196 -1.12 -15.77 -43.72
CA ARG A 196 -0.57 -14.44 -43.34
C ARG A 196 0.94 -14.53 -43.16
N PRO A 197 1.73 -13.54 -43.64
CA PRO A 197 3.16 -13.54 -43.44
C PRO A 197 3.52 -13.31 -41.96
N ALA A 198 4.46 -14.10 -41.46
CA ALA A 198 5.06 -13.94 -40.14
C ALA A 198 5.96 -12.70 -40.18
N LEU A 199 5.67 -11.77 -39.25
CA LEU A 199 6.56 -10.65 -38.95
C LEU A 199 7.69 -11.15 -38.05
N TYR A 200 8.86 -11.33 -38.63
CA TYR A 200 10.11 -11.50 -37.90
C TYR A 200 10.52 -10.16 -37.27
N LEU A 201 10.47 -10.06 -35.94
CA LEU A 201 11.13 -8.99 -35.20
C LEU A 201 12.63 -9.34 -35.13
N THR A 202 13.44 -8.60 -35.85
CA THR A 202 14.90 -8.63 -35.71
C THR A 202 15.32 -7.89 -34.47
N GLU A 203 15.91 -8.62 -33.53
CA GLU A 203 16.64 -8.07 -32.40
C GLU A 203 17.92 -7.38 -32.92
N SER A 204 18.01 -6.07 -32.70
CA SER A 204 19.27 -5.34 -32.84
C SER A 204 19.89 -5.14 -31.47
N VAL A 205 20.88 -5.97 -31.18
CA VAL A 205 21.82 -5.79 -30.06
C VAL A 205 22.76 -4.65 -30.46
N ILE A 206 22.68 -3.52 -29.73
CA ILE A 206 23.72 -2.49 -29.79
C ILE A 206 24.54 -2.60 -28.50
N SER A 207 25.71 -3.21 -28.67
CA SER A 207 26.82 -3.16 -27.72
C SER A 207 27.52 -1.80 -27.86
N LEU A 208 27.60 -1.02 -26.78
CA LEU A 208 28.46 0.16 -26.71
C LEU A 208 29.37 0.02 -25.48
N THR A 209 30.52 -0.60 -25.75
CA THR A 209 31.75 -0.40 -24.98
C THR A 209 32.30 0.98 -25.32
N GLN A 210 32.49 1.83 -24.32
CA GLN A 210 33.49 2.91 -24.40
C GLN A 210 34.28 2.99 -23.10
N SER A 211 35.51 2.50 -23.22
CA SER A 211 36.67 2.82 -22.42
C SER A 211 37.14 4.22 -22.79
N CYS A 212 37.57 5.05 -21.84
CA CYS A 212 38.80 5.83 -21.92
C CYS A 212 38.94 6.80 -20.75
N LYS A 213 40.09 6.64 -20.13
CA LYS A 213 41.02 7.57 -19.50
C LYS A 213 40.55 8.37 -18.29
#